data_c03037562a1a4b67cc08fbf4ddde5640
#
_entry.id   c03037562a1a4b67cc08fbf4ddde5640
#
_cell.length_a   1.000
_cell.length_b   1.000
_cell.length_c   1.000
_cell.angle_alpha   90.00
_cell.angle_beta   90.00
_cell.angle_gamma   90.00
#
_symmetry.space_group_name_H-M   'P 1'
#
loop_
_entity.id
_entity.type
_entity.pdbx_description
1 polymer ?
#
loop_
_entity_poly.entity_id
_entity_poly.type
_entity_poly.pdbx_seq_one_letter_code
_entity_poly.pdbx_strand_id
1 'polypeptide(L)'
;MLVRIFVYHIEAMSKPQPDKDILTTEYASIAKRVYHIICTPAMLITWIFGMLMVAAYIQAQGMEWFKANTWLHIKLLAVFMLSGYQGSTKKMMKRLSQGEQVMTSFKTRLFNEIPTILLLIIVLLAVYRNTLNALWATIGVVVFALSIYLLAKAYKKQRANS
;
A
#
# COMPACT_ATOMS: atom_id res chain seq x y z
N MET A 1 -4.93 6.39 -1.99
CA MET A 1 -5.48 7.74 -1.73
C MET A 1 -4.60 8.55 -0.78
N LEU A 2 -4.27 8.08 0.41
CA LEU A 2 -3.49 8.83 1.43
C LEU A 2 -2.12 9.31 0.92
N VAL A 3 -1.34 8.44 0.26
CA VAL A 3 0.00 8.78 -0.25
C VAL A 3 -0.06 9.83 -1.38
N ARG A 4 -1.17 9.91 -2.09
CA ARG A 4 -1.38 10.95 -3.10
C ARG A 4 -1.49 12.35 -2.45
N ILE A 5 -2.06 12.43 -1.26
CA ILE A 5 -2.08 13.66 -0.46
C ILE A 5 -0.66 14.08 -0.07
N PHE A 6 0.23 13.12 0.21
CA PHE A 6 1.65 13.40 0.48
C PHE A 6 2.38 13.98 -0.73
N VAL A 7 2.05 13.54 -1.95
CA VAL A 7 2.61 14.15 -3.17
C VAL A 7 2.23 15.63 -3.24
N TYR A 8 0.95 15.95 -3.04
CA TYR A 8 0.50 17.34 -3.04
C TYR A 8 1.11 18.16 -1.91
N HIS A 9 1.28 17.56 -0.73
CA HIS A 9 1.96 18.22 0.39
C HIS A 9 3.42 18.57 0.04
N ILE A 10 4.15 17.62 -0.56
CA ILE A 10 5.54 17.83 -1.00
C ILE A 10 5.62 18.91 -2.10
N GLU A 11 4.67 18.89 -3.03
CA GLU A 11 4.60 19.91 -4.10
C GLU A 11 4.24 21.29 -3.52
N ALA A 12 3.40 21.36 -2.48
CA ALA A 12 3.08 22.61 -1.78
C ALA A 12 4.27 23.21 -1.04
N MET A 13 5.21 22.38 -0.55
CA MET A 13 6.44 22.85 0.12
C MET A 13 7.35 23.69 -0.80
N SER A 14 7.23 23.54 -2.11
CA SER A 14 8.01 24.31 -3.10
C SER A 14 7.36 25.62 -3.53
N LYS A 15 6.15 25.95 -3.02
CA LYS A 15 5.45 27.19 -3.33
C LYS A 15 5.97 28.37 -2.51
N PRO A 16 5.77 29.62 -3.00
CA PRO A 16 6.08 30.83 -2.23
C PRO A 16 5.13 31.01 -1.04
N GLN A 17 5.54 31.80 -0.05
CA GLN A 17 4.68 32.25 1.03
C GLN A 17 3.64 33.28 0.52
N PRO A 18 2.39 33.31 1.06
CA PRO A 18 1.86 32.52 2.19
C PRO A 18 1.24 31.17 1.80
N ASP A 19 1.13 30.85 0.51
CA ASP A 19 0.45 29.66 -0.01
C ASP A 19 1.05 28.36 0.54
N LYS A 20 2.36 28.34 0.75
CA LYS A 20 3.08 27.20 1.31
C LYS A 20 2.48 26.75 2.65
N ASP A 21 2.36 27.68 3.60
CA ASP A 21 1.94 27.36 4.97
C ASP A 21 0.48 26.94 5.04
N ILE A 22 -0.37 27.60 4.27
CA ILE A 22 -1.79 27.26 4.16
C ILE A 22 -1.98 25.86 3.63
N LEU A 23 -1.37 25.56 2.46
CA LEU A 23 -1.55 24.29 1.78
C LEU A 23 -0.90 23.11 2.54
N THR A 24 0.28 23.30 3.12
CA THR A 24 0.93 22.23 3.89
C THR A 24 0.14 21.88 5.15
N THR A 25 -0.42 22.87 5.83
CA THR A 25 -1.28 22.66 7.00
C THR A 25 -2.57 21.94 6.63
N GLU A 26 -3.22 22.36 5.55
CA GLU A 26 -4.44 21.69 5.05
C GLU A 26 -4.18 20.23 4.67
N TYR A 27 -3.17 19.96 3.83
CA TYR A 27 -2.85 18.58 3.42
C TYR A 27 -2.44 17.70 4.60
N ALA A 28 -1.73 18.22 5.59
CA ALA A 28 -1.41 17.49 6.81
C ALA A 28 -2.67 17.12 7.61
N SER A 29 -3.62 18.06 7.73
CA SER A 29 -4.92 17.84 8.41
C SER A 29 -5.75 16.77 7.69
N ILE A 30 -5.90 16.88 6.36
CA ILE A 30 -6.61 15.91 5.53
C ILE A 30 -5.98 14.51 5.65
N ALA A 31 -4.64 14.42 5.55
CA ALA A 31 -3.92 13.17 5.68
C ALA A 31 -4.18 12.50 7.03
N LYS A 32 -4.16 13.26 8.12
CA LYS A 32 -4.45 12.77 9.47
C LYS A 32 -5.87 12.23 9.60
N ARG A 33 -6.86 12.93 9.06
CA ARG A 33 -8.26 12.48 9.06
C ARG A 33 -8.42 11.18 8.27
N VAL A 34 -7.92 11.10 7.04
CA VAL A 34 -7.98 9.90 6.20
C VAL A 34 -7.31 8.72 6.88
N TYR A 35 -6.15 8.93 7.50
CA TYR A 35 -5.44 7.88 8.21
C TYR A 35 -6.25 7.30 9.38
N HIS A 36 -6.81 8.15 10.25
CA HIS A 36 -7.52 7.71 11.45
C HIS A 36 -8.94 7.22 11.18
N ILE A 37 -9.66 7.86 10.25
CA ILE A 37 -11.07 7.54 9.99
C ILE A 37 -11.22 6.37 9.00
N ILE A 38 -10.29 6.21 8.05
CA ILE A 38 -10.42 5.21 6.99
C ILE A 38 -9.37 4.10 7.15
N CYS A 39 -8.07 4.47 7.15
CA CYS A 39 -7.00 3.46 7.07
C CYS A 39 -6.90 2.60 8.33
N THR A 40 -6.98 3.20 9.51
CA THR A 40 -6.85 2.47 10.78
C THR A 40 -8.01 1.52 11.04
N PRO A 41 -9.30 1.94 10.94
CA PRO A 41 -10.42 1.02 11.12
C PRO A 41 -10.44 -0.08 10.06
N ALA A 42 -10.18 0.24 8.79
CA ALA A 42 -10.13 -0.76 7.73
C ALA A 42 -9.09 -1.85 7.99
N MET A 43 -7.90 -1.49 8.49
CA MET A 43 -6.87 -2.45 8.88
C MET A 43 -7.33 -3.35 10.02
N LEU A 44 -7.92 -2.77 11.08
CA LEU A 44 -8.41 -3.53 12.24
C LEU A 44 -9.51 -4.51 11.81
N ILE A 45 -10.48 -4.07 11.01
CA ILE A 45 -11.55 -4.90 10.48
C ILE A 45 -10.97 -6.05 9.65
N THR A 46 -10.00 -5.78 8.78
CA THR A 46 -9.33 -6.80 7.95
C THR A 46 -8.66 -7.86 8.81
N TRP A 47 -7.95 -7.48 9.87
CA TRP A 47 -7.31 -8.42 10.79
C TRP A 47 -8.32 -9.22 11.61
N ILE A 48 -9.35 -8.58 12.18
CA ILE A 48 -10.38 -9.26 12.97
C ILE A 48 -11.10 -10.31 12.14
N PHE A 49 -11.68 -9.92 11.00
CA PHE A 49 -12.40 -10.85 10.15
C PHE A 49 -11.49 -11.88 9.49
N GLY A 50 -10.27 -11.51 9.11
CA GLY A 50 -9.29 -12.44 8.57
C GLY A 50 -8.92 -13.54 9.57
N MET A 51 -8.65 -13.18 10.82
CA MET A 51 -8.34 -14.15 11.87
C MET A 51 -9.54 -15.00 12.28
N LEU A 52 -10.74 -14.41 12.35
CA LEU A 52 -11.97 -15.17 12.58
C LEU A 52 -12.23 -16.22 11.51
N MET A 53 -12.02 -15.87 10.24
CA MET A 53 -12.14 -16.85 9.14
C MET A 53 -11.11 -17.97 9.26
N VAL A 54 -9.86 -17.68 9.58
CA VAL A 54 -8.82 -18.71 9.77
C VAL A 54 -9.20 -19.63 10.93
N ALA A 55 -9.63 -19.07 12.06
CA ALA A 55 -10.07 -19.85 13.22
C ALA A 55 -11.25 -20.77 12.90
N ALA A 56 -12.26 -20.25 12.19
CA ALA A 56 -13.41 -21.05 11.77
C ALA A 56 -13.02 -22.22 10.84
N TYR A 57 -12.09 -22.00 9.90
CA TYR A 57 -11.58 -23.07 9.03
C TYR A 57 -10.77 -24.11 9.80
N ILE A 58 -9.95 -23.70 10.78
CA ILE A 58 -9.20 -24.63 11.62
C ILE A 58 -10.15 -25.47 12.48
N GLN A 59 -11.23 -24.88 13.02
CA GLN A 59 -12.24 -25.63 13.78
C GLN A 59 -12.99 -26.63 12.91
N ALA A 60 -13.32 -26.28 11.67
CA ALA A 60 -14.08 -27.14 10.75
C ALA A 60 -13.24 -28.25 10.10
N GLN A 61 -11.98 -28.01 9.79
CA GLN A 61 -11.13 -28.90 8.98
C GLN A 61 -9.84 -29.37 9.68
N GLY A 62 -9.61 -28.89 10.90
CA GLY A 62 -8.43 -29.23 11.69
C GLY A 62 -7.17 -28.44 11.33
N MET A 63 -6.15 -28.59 12.16
CA MET A 63 -4.86 -27.89 12.00
C MET A 63 -4.08 -28.38 10.75
N GLU A 64 -4.29 -29.60 10.31
CA GLU A 64 -3.65 -30.15 9.12
C GLU A 64 -4.08 -29.39 7.85
N TRP A 65 -5.32 -28.94 7.79
CA TRP A 65 -5.79 -28.07 6.72
C TRP A 65 -4.98 -26.76 6.65
N PHE A 66 -4.73 -26.13 7.78
CA PHE A 66 -3.94 -24.90 7.83
C PHE A 66 -2.52 -25.13 7.28
N LYS A 67 -1.85 -26.20 7.70
CA LYS A 67 -0.49 -26.55 7.24
C LYS A 67 -0.43 -26.87 5.75
N ALA A 68 -1.43 -27.54 5.22
CA ALA A 68 -1.49 -27.97 3.81
C ALA A 68 -1.76 -26.80 2.84
N ASN A 69 -2.32 -25.69 3.30
CA ASN A 69 -2.76 -24.59 2.44
C ASN A 69 -1.72 -23.45 2.32
N THR A 70 -0.69 -23.66 1.50
CA THR A 70 0.40 -22.70 1.27
C THR A 70 -0.11 -21.34 0.77
N TRP A 71 -1.18 -21.30 -0.03
CA TRP A 71 -1.78 -20.04 -0.50
C TRP A 71 -2.23 -19.13 0.66
N LEU A 72 -2.67 -19.73 1.76
CA LEU A 72 -3.12 -18.98 2.94
C LEU A 72 -1.93 -18.32 3.64
N HIS A 73 -0.81 -19.02 3.76
CA HIS A 73 0.41 -18.46 4.35
C HIS A 73 0.96 -17.28 3.54
N ILE A 74 0.97 -17.40 2.21
CA ILE A 74 1.38 -16.31 1.32
C ILE A 74 0.42 -15.11 1.46
N LYS A 75 -0.90 -15.36 1.55
CA LYS A 75 -1.90 -14.32 1.77
C LYS A 75 -1.69 -13.60 3.11
N LEU A 76 -1.46 -14.34 4.19
CA LEU A 76 -1.17 -13.76 5.51
C LEU A 76 0.11 -12.92 5.50
N LEU A 77 1.16 -13.40 4.83
CA LEU A 77 2.39 -12.65 4.63
C LEU A 77 2.13 -11.33 3.88
N ALA A 78 1.35 -11.36 2.80
CA ALA A 78 1.01 -10.16 2.04
C ALA A 78 0.20 -9.14 2.88
N VAL A 79 -0.74 -9.60 3.71
CA VAL A 79 -1.49 -8.75 4.65
C VAL A 79 -0.55 -8.17 5.70
N PHE A 80 0.40 -8.94 6.20
CA PHE A 80 1.41 -8.46 7.15
C PHE A 80 2.31 -7.38 6.51
N MET A 81 2.77 -7.59 5.28
CA MET A 81 3.53 -6.58 4.52
C MET A 81 2.71 -5.29 4.31
N LEU A 82 1.42 -5.42 4.01
CA LEU A 82 0.51 -4.27 3.88
C LEU A 82 0.36 -3.49 5.21
N SER A 83 0.34 -4.20 6.33
CA SER A 83 0.32 -3.57 7.68
C SER A 83 1.63 -2.82 7.98
N GLY A 84 2.77 -3.39 7.60
CA GLY A 84 4.07 -2.73 7.68
C GLY A 84 4.17 -1.47 6.80
N TYR A 85 3.59 -1.54 5.59
CA TYR A 85 3.44 -0.39 4.71
C TYR A 85 2.62 0.72 5.37
N GLN A 86 1.50 0.39 6.02
CA GLN A 86 0.67 1.36 6.74
C GLN A 86 1.43 2.01 7.91
N GLY A 87 2.25 1.25 8.64
CA GLY A 87 3.15 1.79 9.66
C GLY A 87 4.16 2.79 9.11
N SER A 88 4.74 2.49 7.94
CA SER A 88 5.65 3.39 7.23
C SER A 88 4.95 4.67 6.77
N THR A 89 3.73 4.56 6.29
CA THR A 89 2.87 5.69 5.90
C THR A 89 2.57 6.61 7.09
N LYS A 90 2.33 6.04 8.29
CA LYS A 90 2.15 6.81 9.53
C LYS A 90 3.40 7.62 9.89
N LYS A 91 4.59 7.00 9.80
CA LYS A 91 5.86 7.69 10.06
C LYS A 91 6.08 8.84 9.06
N MET A 92 5.80 8.59 7.78
CA MET A 92 5.90 9.60 6.73
C MET A 92 4.95 10.78 6.98
N MET A 93 3.70 10.51 7.34
CA MET A 93 2.72 11.54 7.70
C MET A 93 3.21 12.42 8.85
N LYS A 94 3.77 11.82 9.90
CA LYS A 94 4.32 12.56 11.06
C LYS A 94 5.47 13.47 10.66
N ARG A 95 6.40 13.00 9.83
CA ARG A 95 7.55 13.80 9.36
C ARG A 95 7.11 14.95 8.45
N LEU A 96 6.19 14.70 7.52
CA LEU A 96 5.65 15.74 6.66
C LEU A 96 4.93 16.84 7.47
N SER A 97 4.19 16.48 8.53
CA SER A 97 3.54 17.46 9.41
C SER A 97 4.55 18.29 10.25
N GLN A 98 5.79 17.83 10.35
CA GLN A 98 6.92 18.56 10.98
C GLN A 98 7.71 19.42 9.99
N GLY A 99 7.27 19.50 8.73
CA GLY A 99 7.96 20.25 7.68
C GLY A 99 9.16 19.53 7.07
N GLU A 100 9.41 18.24 7.42
CA GLU A 100 10.52 17.48 6.86
C GLU A 100 10.16 16.92 5.47
N GLN A 101 11.03 17.13 4.50
CA GLN A 101 10.90 16.49 3.20
C GLN A 101 11.46 15.06 3.25
N VAL A 102 10.57 14.07 3.39
CA VAL A 102 10.95 12.66 3.59
C VAL A 102 11.36 11.97 2.28
N MET A 103 10.69 12.28 1.19
CA MET A 103 10.91 11.66 -0.13
C MET A 103 10.69 12.67 -1.25
N THR A 104 11.31 12.40 -2.41
CA THR A 104 11.03 13.14 -3.64
C THR A 104 9.60 12.79 -4.12
N SER A 105 8.89 13.72 -4.76
CA SER A 105 7.55 13.51 -5.32
C SER A 105 7.44 12.23 -6.17
N PHE A 106 8.46 11.93 -6.98
CA PHE A 106 8.50 10.69 -7.77
C PHE A 106 8.56 9.42 -6.92
N LYS A 107 9.41 9.37 -5.89
CA LYS A 107 9.49 8.20 -4.98
C LYS A 107 8.19 8.00 -4.22
N THR A 108 7.52 9.09 -3.83
CA THR A 108 6.22 9.04 -3.17
C THR A 108 5.13 8.50 -4.09
N ARG A 109 5.15 8.87 -5.39
CA ARG A 109 4.22 8.29 -6.38
C ARG A 109 4.44 6.79 -6.55
N LEU A 110 5.69 6.35 -6.66
CA LEU A 110 6.03 4.92 -6.76
C LEU A 110 5.61 4.16 -5.48
N PHE A 111 5.82 4.75 -4.31
CA PHE A 111 5.39 4.19 -3.03
C PHE A 111 3.86 4.00 -2.97
N ASN A 112 3.08 4.82 -3.67
CA ASN A 112 1.62 4.68 -3.77
C ASN A 112 1.17 3.40 -4.50
N GLU A 113 2.00 2.83 -5.37
CA GLU A 113 1.65 1.63 -6.13
C GLU A 113 1.79 0.33 -5.32
N ILE A 114 2.61 0.35 -4.25
CA ILE A 114 2.86 -0.82 -3.40
C ILE A 114 1.56 -1.43 -2.85
N PRO A 115 0.63 -0.67 -2.22
CA PRO A 115 -0.60 -1.26 -1.71
C PRO A 115 -1.52 -1.81 -2.81
N THR A 116 -1.51 -1.21 -4.00
CA THR A 116 -2.30 -1.70 -5.14
C THR A 116 -1.80 -3.09 -5.58
N ILE A 117 -0.49 -3.26 -5.68
CA ILE A 117 0.14 -4.53 -6.04
C ILE A 117 -0.14 -5.59 -4.97
N LEU A 118 0.05 -5.24 -3.68
CA LEU A 118 -0.23 -6.16 -2.57
C LEU A 118 -1.71 -6.55 -2.52
N LEU A 119 -2.62 -5.59 -2.73
CA LEU A 119 -4.05 -5.87 -2.78
C LEU A 119 -4.39 -6.84 -3.91
N LEU A 120 -3.83 -6.62 -5.09
CA LEU A 120 -4.04 -7.49 -6.24
C LEU A 120 -3.55 -8.92 -5.96
N ILE A 121 -2.37 -9.08 -5.35
CA ILE A 121 -1.84 -10.37 -4.91
C ILE A 121 -2.80 -11.04 -3.91
N ILE A 122 -3.27 -10.32 -2.90
CA ILE A 122 -4.19 -10.85 -1.87
C ILE A 122 -5.50 -11.33 -2.50
N VAL A 123 -6.06 -10.56 -3.44
CA VAL A 123 -7.31 -10.91 -4.13
C VAL A 123 -7.11 -12.13 -5.03
N LEU A 124 -6.04 -12.17 -5.81
CA LEU A 124 -5.73 -13.32 -6.67
C LEU A 124 -5.54 -14.61 -5.87
N LEU A 125 -4.82 -14.55 -4.75
CA LEU A 125 -4.65 -15.69 -3.84
C LEU A 125 -5.97 -16.13 -3.18
N ALA A 126 -6.92 -15.21 -2.99
CA ALA A 126 -8.23 -15.56 -2.47
C ALA A 126 -9.13 -16.25 -3.51
N VAL A 127 -9.01 -15.87 -4.78
CA VAL A 127 -9.79 -16.44 -5.90
C VAL A 127 -9.18 -17.76 -6.36
N TYR A 128 -7.87 -17.78 -6.59
CA TYR A 128 -7.15 -18.97 -7.05
C TYR A 128 -6.58 -19.74 -5.85
N ARG A 129 -7.41 -20.58 -5.24
CA ARG A 129 -7.03 -21.42 -4.09
C ARG A 129 -6.04 -22.54 -4.45
N ASN A 130 -5.84 -22.84 -5.73
CA ASN A 130 -4.88 -23.84 -6.20
C ASN A 130 -3.50 -23.21 -6.38
N THR A 131 -2.48 -23.79 -5.74
CA THR A 131 -1.14 -23.25 -5.63
C THR A 131 -0.46 -23.00 -6.98
N LEU A 132 -0.66 -23.86 -7.97
CA LEU A 132 -0.07 -23.70 -9.30
C LEU A 132 -0.67 -22.50 -10.05
N ASN A 133 -1.99 -22.33 -10.01
CA ASN A 133 -2.66 -21.20 -10.66
C ASN A 133 -2.35 -19.88 -9.92
N ALA A 134 -2.22 -19.93 -8.59
CA ALA A 134 -1.82 -18.78 -7.79
C ALA A 134 -0.39 -18.31 -8.09
N LEU A 135 0.55 -19.24 -8.33
CA LEU A 135 1.92 -18.90 -8.74
C LEU A 135 1.96 -18.17 -10.09
N TRP A 136 1.28 -18.70 -11.10
CA TRP A 136 1.21 -18.05 -12.41
C TRP A 136 0.53 -16.69 -12.36
N ALA A 137 -0.54 -16.56 -11.59
CA ALA A 137 -1.20 -15.28 -11.35
C ALA A 137 -0.28 -14.28 -10.64
N THR A 138 0.48 -14.73 -9.62
CA THR A 138 1.44 -13.89 -8.90
C THR A 138 2.59 -13.43 -9.80
N ILE A 139 3.12 -14.33 -10.64
CA ILE A 139 4.14 -13.98 -11.65
C ILE A 139 3.58 -12.92 -12.61
N GLY A 140 2.35 -13.09 -13.11
CA GLY A 140 1.68 -12.11 -13.96
C GLY A 140 1.58 -10.73 -13.32
N VAL A 141 1.23 -10.66 -12.05
CA VAL A 141 1.17 -9.40 -11.29
C VAL A 141 2.54 -8.75 -11.13
N VAL A 142 3.56 -9.55 -10.82
CA VAL A 142 4.94 -9.03 -10.70
C VAL A 142 5.44 -8.49 -12.03
N VAL A 143 5.20 -9.20 -13.14
CA VAL A 143 5.54 -8.75 -14.49
C VAL A 143 4.78 -7.47 -14.85
N PHE A 144 3.50 -7.37 -14.53
CA PHE A 144 2.69 -6.18 -14.75
C PHE A 144 3.20 -4.98 -13.93
N ALA A 145 3.53 -5.20 -12.66
CA ALA A 145 4.10 -4.16 -11.79
C ALA A 145 5.46 -3.66 -12.30
N LEU A 146 6.32 -4.58 -12.76
CA LEU A 146 7.60 -4.24 -13.39
C LEU A 146 7.40 -3.46 -14.68
N SER A 147 6.42 -3.82 -15.50
CA SER A 147 6.07 -3.10 -16.73
C SER A 147 5.65 -1.66 -16.45
N ILE A 148 4.77 -1.44 -15.47
CA ILE A 148 4.38 -0.08 -15.03
C ILE A 148 5.60 0.70 -14.52
N TYR A 149 6.46 0.08 -13.73
CA TYR A 149 7.67 0.72 -13.23
C TYR A 149 8.61 1.16 -14.36
N LEU A 150 8.85 0.27 -15.33
CA LEU A 150 9.70 0.55 -16.50
C LEU A 150 9.13 1.65 -17.39
N LEU A 151 7.80 1.63 -17.63
CA LEU A 151 7.11 2.68 -18.38
C LEU A 151 7.20 4.03 -17.67
N ALA A 152 6.98 4.08 -16.36
CA ALA A 152 7.10 5.31 -15.58
C ALA A 152 8.54 5.86 -15.58
N LYS A 153 9.55 4.96 -15.55
CA LYS A 153 10.97 5.32 -15.65
C LYS A 153 11.33 5.86 -17.05
N ALA A 154 10.82 5.21 -18.10
CA ALA A 154 11.04 5.62 -19.49
C ALA A 154 10.41 7.00 -19.76
N TYR A 155 9.17 7.22 -19.31
CA TYR A 155 8.48 8.50 -19.46
C TYR A 155 9.21 9.65 -18.74
N LYS A 156 9.76 9.37 -17.54
CA LYS A 156 10.57 10.34 -16.82
C LYS A 156 11.85 10.72 -17.58
N LYS A 157 12.50 9.73 -18.24
CA LYS A 157 13.72 9.96 -19.02
C LYS A 157 13.44 10.83 -20.26
N GLN A 158 12.32 10.61 -20.95
CA GLN A 158 11.91 11.45 -22.09
C GLN A 158 11.67 12.91 -21.68
N ARG A 159 11.00 13.14 -20.55
CA ARG A 159 10.68 14.50 -20.07
C ARG A 159 11.90 15.26 -19.51
N ALA A 160 12.98 14.58 -19.19
CA ALA A 160 14.23 15.20 -18.76
C ALA A 160 15.13 15.61 -19.96
N ASN A 161 14.83 15.07 -21.15
CA ASN A 161 15.57 15.34 -22.39
C ASN A 161 14.81 16.29 -23.35
N SER A 162 13.62 16.75 -22.98
CA SER A 162 12.83 17.81 -23.64
C SER A 162 12.85 19.08 -22.79
#